data_f67f62a5a027bd04a246ccedfe710b15
#
_entry.id   f67f62a5a027bd04a246ccedfe710b15
#
_cell.length_a   1.000
_cell.length_b   1.000
_cell.length_c   1.000
_cell.angle_alpha   90.00
_cell.angle_beta   90.00
_cell.angle_gamma   90.00
#
_symmetry.space_group_name_H-M   'P 1'
#
loop_
_entity.id
_entity.type
_entity.pdbx_description
1 polymer ?
#
loop_
_entity_poly.entity_id
_entity_poly.type
_entity_poly.pdbx_seq_one_letter_code
_entity_poly.pdbx_strand_id
1 'polypeptide(L)'
;MAKVIVEKEGAVTVVSIDRFAEARNAVDPETATLLREAFLAFDADATQSVAILTGCGGTFCAGYDLKVAASRAVGSPRYDPDGPGPMGPTRHLLSKPVIAAVEGYAVAGGLELALWCDLRVASESAKFGVFCRRWGVPLVDGGTVRLPRLIGQSRALDMILTGREVGAREAFDWGLANRLVPEGQALAEAKALAELLVKFPQTCLRSDRRSSYEQWGLDLAEALVNEGRRGAPALEAESRQGAARFAAGKGRGGDFGDI
;
A
#
# COMPACT_ATOMS: atom_id res chain seq x y z
N MET A 1 -21.98 -6.26 -11.11
CA MET A 1 -20.56 -6.12 -11.50
C MET A 1 -19.70 -6.61 -10.34
N ALA A 2 -18.50 -7.09 -10.60
CA ALA A 2 -17.58 -7.51 -9.55
C ALA A 2 -17.12 -6.27 -8.75
N LYS A 3 -17.16 -6.32 -7.40
CA LYS A 3 -16.75 -5.21 -6.54
C LYS A 3 -15.24 -5.02 -6.47
N VAL A 4 -14.49 -6.07 -6.80
CA VAL A 4 -13.02 -6.08 -6.89
C VAL A 4 -12.64 -6.80 -8.17
N ILE A 5 -11.80 -6.16 -8.96
CA ILE A 5 -11.27 -6.70 -10.21
C ILE A 5 -9.81 -7.04 -9.98
N VAL A 6 -9.38 -8.22 -10.40
CA VAL A 6 -7.98 -8.69 -10.30
C VAL A 6 -7.48 -9.03 -11.69
N GLU A 7 -6.44 -8.33 -12.13
CA GLU A 7 -5.80 -8.52 -13.43
C GLU A 7 -4.33 -8.86 -13.24
N LYS A 8 -3.79 -9.75 -14.06
CA LYS A 8 -2.37 -10.12 -14.04
C LYS A 8 -1.71 -9.69 -15.34
N GLU A 9 -0.65 -8.90 -15.24
CA GLU A 9 0.14 -8.41 -16.36
C GLU A 9 1.61 -8.84 -16.13
N GLY A 10 2.03 -9.92 -16.75
CA GLY A 10 3.33 -10.52 -16.47
C GLY A 10 3.46 -10.91 -14.98
N ALA A 11 4.43 -10.36 -14.28
CA ALA A 11 4.66 -10.60 -12.85
C ALA A 11 3.99 -9.54 -11.93
N VAL A 12 3.11 -8.70 -12.48
CA VAL A 12 2.39 -7.64 -11.77
C VAL A 12 0.92 -8.00 -11.63
N THR A 13 0.37 -7.92 -10.41
CA THR A 13 -1.06 -8.07 -10.13
C THR A 13 -1.69 -6.71 -9.89
N VAL A 14 -2.70 -6.32 -10.67
CA VAL A 14 -3.50 -5.11 -10.45
C VAL A 14 -4.80 -5.49 -9.74
N VAL A 15 -5.06 -4.88 -8.59
CA VAL A 15 -6.29 -5.05 -7.81
C VAL A 15 -7.03 -3.72 -7.81
N SER A 16 -8.23 -3.68 -8.42
CA SER A 16 -9.05 -2.48 -8.56
C SER A 16 -10.32 -2.60 -7.74
N ILE A 17 -10.65 -1.59 -6.94
CA ILE A 17 -11.95 -1.47 -6.30
C ILE A 17 -12.92 -0.91 -7.34
N ASP A 18 -14.01 -1.63 -7.63
CA ASP A 18 -15.02 -1.23 -8.64
C ASP A 18 -16.40 -1.05 -7.99
N ARG A 19 -16.52 -0.02 -7.19
CA ARG A 19 -17.76 0.43 -6.54
C ARG A 19 -17.96 1.95 -6.69
N PHE A 20 -17.37 2.56 -7.71
CA PHE A 20 -17.41 4.03 -7.86
C PHE A 20 -18.84 4.56 -7.97
N ALA A 21 -19.66 4.00 -8.86
CA ALA A 21 -21.02 4.47 -9.10
C ALA A 21 -21.93 4.36 -7.87
N GLU A 22 -21.72 3.33 -7.04
CA GLU A 22 -22.54 3.05 -5.85
C GLU A 22 -22.10 3.87 -4.62
N ALA A 23 -20.79 3.95 -4.39
CA ALA A 23 -20.24 4.38 -3.12
C ALA A 23 -18.85 5.06 -3.22
N ARG A 24 -18.42 5.52 -4.41
CA ARG A 24 -17.08 6.09 -4.63
C ARG A 24 -15.97 5.18 -4.09
N ASN A 25 -16.08 3.90 -4.41
CA ASN A 25 -15.14 2.85 -3.97
C ASN A 25 -15.04 2.68 -2.44
N ALA A 26 -16.08 3.06 -1.68
CA ALA A 26 -16.14 2.71 -0.26
C ALA A 26 -16.21 1.21 -0.09
N VAL A 27 -15.57 0.69 0.96
CA VAL A 27 -15.44 -0.73 1.26
C VAL A 27 -16.56 -1.17 2.20
N ASP A 28 -17.35 -2.14 1.75
CA ASP A 28 -18.29 -2.90 2.57
C ASP A 28 -17.65 -4.25 3.00
N PRO A 29 -18.29 -5.05 3.88
CA PRO A 29 -17.73 -6.32 4.34
C PRO A 29 -17.38 -7.32 3.22
N GLU A 30 -18.17 -7.37 2.15
CA GLU A 30 -17.90 -8.23 1.00
C GLU A 30 -16.66 -7.73 0.24
N THR A 31 -16.58 -6.44 -0.05
CA THR A 31 -15.40 -5.84 -0.69
C THR A 31 -14.14 -6.05 0.16
N ALA A 32 -14.23 -5.90 1.49
CA ALA A 32 -13.11 -6.16 2.39
C ALA A 32 -12.62 -7.61 2.30
N THR A 33 -13.55 -8.57 2.24
CA THR A 33 -13.20 -9.98 2.07
C THR A 33 -12.53 -10.24 0.74
N LEU A 34 -13.09 -9.72 -0.37
CA LEU A 34 -12.52 -9.87 -1.71
C LEU A 34 -11.13 -9.24 -1.83
N LEU A 35 -10.92 -8.06 -1.26
CA LEU A 35 -9.59 -7.41 -1.23
C LEU A 35 -8.58 -8.28 -0.46
N ARG A 36 -8.95 -8.77 0.72
CA ARG A 36 -8.08 -9.64 1.52
C ARG A 36 -7.72 -10.90 0.76
N GLU A 37 -8.68 -11.57 0.16
CA GLU A 37 -8.48 -12.80 -0.63
C GLU A 37 -7.60 -12.54 -1.85
N ALA A 38 -7.82 -11.45 -2.58
CA ALA A 38 -7.01 -11.07 -3.73
C ALA A 38 -5.53 -10.87 -3.35
N PHE A 39 -5.26 -10.17 -2.26
CA PHE A 39 -3.87 -9.94 -1.82
C PHE A 39 -3.21 -11.16 -1.21
N LEU A 40 -3.94 -12.03 -0.50
CA LEU A 40 -3.39 -13.31 -0.02
C LEU A 40 -3.10 -14.27 -1.19
N ALA A 41 -3.97 -14.31 -2.20
CA ALA A 41 -3.72 -15.08 -3.42
C ALA A 41 -2.51 -14.55 -4.19
N PHE A 42 -2.37 -13.22 -4.32
CA PHE A 42 -1.18 -12.59 -4.89
C PHE A 42 0.10 -12.98 -4.12
N ASP A 43 0.06 -12.90 -2.80
CA ASP A 43 1.24 -13.21 -1.97
C ASP A 43 1.67 -14.67 -2.08
N ALA A 44 0.72 -15.59 -2.23
CA ALA A 44 0.98 -17.02 -2.40
C ALA A 44 1.41 -17.41 -3.83
N ASP A 45 1.13 -16.59 -4.85
CA ASP A 45 1.43 -16.91 -6.25
C ASP A 45 2.90 -16.63 -6.59
N ALA A 46 3.72 -17.68 -6.72
CA ALA A 46 5.15 -17.56 -7.03
C ALA A 46 5.45 -16.87 -8.38
N THR A 47 4.49 -16.77 -9.29
CA THR A 47 4.65 -16.10 -10.58
C THR A 47 4.49 -14.59 -10.50
N GLN A 48 3.96 -14.07 -9.39
CA GLN A 48 3.72 -12.65 -9.17
C GLN A 48 4.78 -12.05 -8.25
N SER A 49 5.22 -10.84 -8.54
CA SER A 49 6.29 -10.15 -7.79
C SER A 49 5.85 -8.86 -7.11
N VAL A 50 4.96 -8.08 -7.73
CA VAL A 50 4.49 -6.78 -7.26
C VAL A 50 2.98 -6.69 -7.44
N ALA A 51 2.27 -6.11 -6.47
CA ALA A 51 0.86 -5.76 -6.66
C ALA A 51 0.66 -4.24 -6.73
N ILE A 52 -0.41 -3.85 -7.42
CA ILE A 52 -0.90 -2.47 -7.46
C ILE A 52 -2.33 -2.47 -6.90
N LEU A 53 -2.65 -1.57 -5.99
CA LEU A 53 -4.00 -1.28 -5.54
C LEU A 53 -4.47 0.04 -6.13
N THR A 54 -5.65 0.04 -6.74
CA THR A 54 -6.27 1.25 -7.30
C THR A 54 -7.79 1.22 -7.16
N GLY A 55 -8.46 2.29 -7.57
CA GLY A 55 -9.93 2.37 -7.65
C GLY A 55 -10.40 2.78 -9.04
N CYS A 56 -11.50 2.20 -9.49
CA CYS A 56 -12.15 2.58 -10.75
C CYS A 56 -12.81 3.96 -10.67
N GLY A 57 -13.08 4.59 -11.81
CA GLY A 57 -13.87 5.83 -11.90
C GLY A 57 -13.19 7.09 -11.37
N GLY A 58 -11.84 7.14 -11.34
CA GLY A 58 -11.09 8.35 -10.94
C GLY A 58 -11.12 8.65 -9.44
N THR A 59 -11.39 7.66 -8.60
CA THR A 59 -11.32 7.77 -7.14
C THR A 59 -10.70 6.51 -6.55
N PHE A 60 -9.71 6.66 -5.70
CA PHE A 60 -9.06 5.51 -5.07
C PHE A 60 -10.03 4.79 -4.12
N CYS A 61 -10.41 5.43 -3.00
CA CYS A 61 -11.34 4.85 -2.03
C CYS A 61 -11.84 5.89 -1.03
N ALA A 62 -13.16 5.96 -0.84
CA ALA A 62 -13.80 6.88 0.11
C ALA A 62 -13.82 6.35 1.57
N GLY A 63 -13.24 5.19 1.86
CA GLY A 63 -13.18 4.57 3.18
C GLY A 63 -14.20 3.46 3.40
N TYR A 64 -14.57 3.19 4.65
CA TYR A 64 -15.59 2.20 4.97
C TYR A 64 -16.98 2.72 4.62
N ASP A 65 -17.85 1.85 4.11
CA ASP A 65 -19.20 2.22 3.71
C ASP A 65 -20.09 2.54 4.93
N LEU A 66 -20.29 3.82 5.20
CA LEU A 66 -21.05 4.28 6.35
C LEU A 66 -22.54 3.94 6.28
N LYS A 67 -23.10 3.70 5.08
CA LYS A 67 -24.49 3.22 4.95
C LYS A 67 -24.61 1.82 5.51
N VAL A 68 -23.63 0.96 5.26
CA VAL A 68 -23.55 -0.38 5.86
C VAL A 68 -23.33 -0.29 7.37
N ALA A 69 -22.46 0.62 7.83
CA ALA A 69 -22.26 0.83 9.26
C ALA A 69 -23.55 1.24 9.97
N ALA A 70 -24.32 2.14 9.37
CA ALA A 70 -25.59 2.64 9.90
C ALA A 70 -26.72 1.57 9.90
N SER A 71 -26.69 0.63 8.97
CA SER A 71 -27.69 -0.44 8.87
C SER A 71 -27.45 -1.63 9.80
N ARG A 72 -26.34 -1.67 10.55
CA ARG A 72 -26.05 -2.76 11.49
C ARG A 72 -27.11 -2.85 12.57
N ALA A 73 -27.72 -4.03 12.71
CA ALA A 73 -28.72 -4.26 13.74
C ALA A 73 -28.11 -4.16 15.16
N VAL A 74 -28.94 -3.77 16.11
CA VAL A 74 -28.60 -3.86 17.55
C VAL A 74 -28.28 -5.32 17.87
N GLY A 75 -27.10 -5.58 18.47
CA GLY A 75 -26.64 -6.95 18.75
C GLY A 75 -25.76 -7.60 17.67
N SER A 76 -25.47 -6.89 16.56
CA SER A 76 -24.46 -7.35 15.60
C SER A 76 -23.12 -7.61 16.31
N PRO A 77 -22.30 -8.56 15.82
CA PRO A 77 -20.97 -8.83 16.41
C PRO A 77 -20.19 -7.56 16.63
N ARG A 78 -19.58 -7.42 17.81
CA ARG A 78 -18.70 -6.30 18.09
C ARG A 78 -17.48 -6.32 17.16
N TYR A 79 -16.89 -5.15 16.96
CA TYR A 79 -15.59 -5.05 16.31
C TYR A 79 -14.56 -5.90 17.06
N ASP A 80 -13.84 -6.76 16.32
CA ASP A 80 -12.79 -7.61 16.87
C ASP A 80 -11.43 -6.96 16.58
N PRO A 81 -10.70 -6.46 17.60
CA PRO A 81 -9.37 -5.89 17.40
C PRO A 81 -8.32 -6.91 16.95
N ASP A 82 -8.53 -8.20 17.21
CA ASP A 82 -7.61 -9.28 16.81
C ASP A 82 -8.00 -9.90 15.46
N GLY A 83 -9.19 -9.57 14.97
CA GLY A 83 -9.69 -10.05 13.68
C GLY A 83 -9.10 -9.30 12.47
N PRO A 84 -9.55 -9.65 11.25
CA PRO A 84 -9.16 -8.91 10.05
C PRO A 84 -9.66 -7.46 10.12
N GLY A 85 -8.86 -6.53 9.59
CA GLY A 85 -9.23 -5.12 9.52
C GLY A 85 -10.49 -4.91 8.66
N PRO A 86 -11.37 -3.96 9.01
CA PRO A 86 -12.58 -3.65 8.24
C PRO A 86 -12.33 -3.29 6.78
N MET A 87 -11.13 -2.83 6.43
CA MET A 87 -10.73 -2.53 5.05
C MET A 87 -10.10 -3.73 4.32
N GLY A 88 -10.06 -4.91 4.93
CA GLY A 88 -9.61 -6.16 4.31
C GLY A 88 -8.15 -6.52 4.59
N PRO A 89 -7.17 -6.15 3.72
CA PRO A 89 -5.79 -6.64 3.83
C PRO A 89 -4.93 -5.91 4.87
N THR A 90 -5.40 -4.81 5.42
CA THR A 90 -4.61 -3.81 6.17
C THR A 90 -3.82 -4.33 7.37
N ARG A 91 -4.20 -5.49 7.92
CA ARG A 91 -3.50 -6.14 9.04
C ARG A 91 -2.51 -7.22 8.62
N HIS A 92 -2.43 -7.51 7.31
CA HIS A 92 -1.46 -8.47 6.78
C HIS A 92 -0.21 -7.73 6.32
N LEU A 93 0.96 -8.18 6.76
CA LEU A 93 2.25 -7.80 6.18
C LEU A 93 2.60 -8.86 5.13
N LEU A 94 2.34 -8.54 3.86
CA LEU A 94 2.65 -9.43 2.75
C LEU A 94 4.17 -9.63 2.59
N SER A 95 4.57 -10.71 1.94
CA SER A 95 5.97 -10.98 1.62
C SER A 95 6.47 -10.17 0.41
N LYS A 96 5.56 -9.61 -0.38
CA LYS A 96 5.81 -8.92 -1.64
C LYS A 96 5.35 -7.46 -1.58
N PRO A 97 5.97 -6.55 -2.36
CA PRO A 97 5.61 -5.14 -2.37
C PRO A 97 4.24 -4.87 -3.02
N VAL A 98 3.59 -3.81 -2.50
CA VAL A 98 2.33 -3.28 -3.02
C VAL A 98 2.48 -1.78 -3.26
N ILE A 99 1.99 -1.30 -4.41
CA ILE A 99 1.97 0.11 -4.79
C ILE A 99 0.51 0.59 -4.81
N ALA A 100 0.21 1.70 -4.14
CA ALA A 100 -1.07 2.39 -4.31
C ALA A 100 -0.99 3.35 -5.50
N ALA A 101 -1.91 3.20 -6.46
CA ALA A 101 -2.12 4.16 -7.55
C ALA A 101 -3.35 5.02 -7.20
N VAL A 102 -3.10 6.26 -6.77
CA VAL A 102 -4.11 7.11 -6.14
C VAL A 102 -4.57 8.21 -7.10
N GLU A 103 -5.80 8.05 -7.60
CA GLU A 103 -6.57 9.12 -8.24
C GLU A 103 -7.63 9.63 -7.27
N GLY A 104 -7.94 10.92 -7.28
CA GLY A 104 -9.00 11.51 -6.47
C GLY A 104 -8.89 11.17 -4.98
N TYR A 105 -9.98 10.73 -4.38
CA TYR A 105 -10.06 10.56 -2.93
C TYR A 105 -9.45 9.26 -2.43
N ALA A 106 -8.48 9.37 -1.50
CA ALA A 106 -7.96 8.31 -0.63
C ALA A 106 -8.17 8.76 0.82
N VAL A 107 -9.38 8.56 1.36
CA VAL A 107 -9.77 9.18 2.64
C VAL A 107 -10.32 8.17 3.64
N ALA A 108 -10.22 8.48 4.94
CA ALA A 108 -10.63 7.60 6.03
C ALA A 108 -9.97 6.21 5.90
N GLY A 109 -10.74 5.12 5.86
CA GLY A 109 -10.22 3.78 5.58
C GLY A 109 -9.51 3.66 4.23
N GLY A 110 -9.86 4.49 3.23
CA GLY A 110 -9.14 4.57 1.96
C GLY A 110 -7.73 5.13 2.11
N LEU A 111 -7.53 6.11 3.00
CA LEU A 111 -6.20 6.54 3.41
C LEU A 111 -5.44 5.37 4.06
N GLU A 112 -6.09 4.61 4.95
CA GLU A 112 -5.47 3.46 5.62
C GLU A 112 -5.04 2.36 4.63
N LEU A 113 -5.83 2.11 3.56
CA LEU A 113 -5.43 1.23 2.45
C LEU A 113 -4.20 1.78 1.71
N ALA A 114 -4.18 3.07 1.39
CA ALA A 114 -3.03 3.71 0.75
C ALA A 114 -1.76 3.66 1.63
N LEU A 115 -1.91 3.84 2.95
CA LEU A 115 -0.82 3.73 3.94
C LEU A 115 -0.33 2.29 4.14
N TRP A 116 -1.19 1.30 3.92
CA TRP A 116 -0.83 -0.11 3.98
C TRP A 116 0.07 -0.54 2.82
N CYS A 117 -0.09 0.06 1.64
CA CYS A 117 0.81 -0.14 0.52
C CYS A 117 2.22 0.40 0.84
N ASP A 118 3.25 -0.20 0.27
CA ASP A 118 4.64 0.23 0.47
C ASP A 118 4.91 1.59 -0.16
N LEU A 119 4.46 1.79 -1.39
CA LEU A 119 4.64 3.00 -2.17
C LEU A 119 3.30 3.59 -2.60
N ARG A 120 3.27 4.90 -2.82
CA ARG A 120 2.09 5.65 -3.28
C ARG A 120 2.47 6.53 -4.45
N VAL A 121 1.84 6.26 -5.60
CA VAL A 121 1.85 7.14 -6.76
C VAL A 121 0.56 7.94 -6.71
N ALA A 122 0.64 9.24 -6.54
CA ALA A 122 -0.50 10.14 -6.47
C ALA A 122 -0.60 10.97 -7.74
N SER A 123 -1.80 11.09 -8.30
CA SER A 123 -2.07 12.11 -9.32
C SER A 123 -2.25 13.48 -8.69
N GLU A 124 -2.20 14.53 -9.50
CA GLU A 124 -2.48 15.91 -9.05
C GLU A 124 -3.90 16.10 -8.51
N SER A 125 -4.84 15.22 -8.89
CA SER A 125 -6.20 15.21 -8.36
C SER A 125 -6.32 14.52 -7.00
N ALA A 126 -5.27 13.85 -6.51
CA ALA A 126 -5.33 13.06 -5.29
C ALA A 126 -5.56 13.91 -4.04
N LYS A 127 -6.44 13.40 -3.17
CA LYS A 127 -6.84 14.02 -1.92
C LYS A 127 -6.78 13.02 -0.79
N PHE A 128 -6.01 13.33 0.23
CA PHE A 128 -5.84 12.51 1.41
C PHE A 128 -6.51 13.16 2.62
N GLY A 129 -7.03 12.37 3.56
CA GLY A 129 -7.62 12.95 4.75
C GLY A 129 -8.25 11.94 5.70
N VAL A 130 -8.31 12.29 6.98
CA VAL A 130 -8.99 11.49 8.01
C VAL A 130 -10.46 11.93 8.11
N PHE A 131 -11.20 11.79 7.01
CA PHE A 131 -12.56 12.33 6.90
C PHE A 131 -13.59 11.64 7.81
N CYS A 132 -13.31 10.44 8.29
CA CYS A 132 -14.11 9.73 9.27
C CYS A 132 -14.20 10.46 10.63
N ARG A 133 -13.28 11.40 10.92
CA ARG A 133 -13.30 12.22 12.13
C ARG A 133 -14.62 12.94 12.33
N ARG A 134 -15.23 13.45 11.26
CA ARG A 134 -16.52 14.16 11.28
C ARG A 134 -17.71 13.30 11.75
N TRP A 135 -17.56 11.98 11.66
CA TRP A 135 -18.63 11.01 11.94
C TRP A 135 -18.38 10.18 13.20
N GLY A 136 -17.32 10.49 13.97
CA GLY A 136 -16.98 9.72 15.16
C GLY A 136 -16.47 8.30 14.87
N VAL A 137 -16.10 8.00 13.62
CA VAL A 137 -15.53 6.71 13.23
C VAL A 137 -14.02 6.76 13.40
N PRO A 138 -13.42 5.90 14.23
CA PRO A 138 -11.98 5.89 14.46
C PRO A 138 -11.24 5.22 13.28
N LEU A 139 -9.94 5.52 13.18
CA LEU A 139 -9.01 4.75 12.35
C LEU A 139 -8.68 3.44 13.07
N VAL A 140 -8.92 2.31 12.42
CA VAL A 140 -8.72 0.96 12.99
C VAL A 140 -8.01 -0.01 12.04
N ASP A 141 -7.59 0.49 10.89
CA ASP A 141 -6.88 -0.25 9.84
C ASP A 141 -5.39 0.17 9.74
N GLY A 142 -4.84 0.75 10.79
CA GLY A 142 -3.43 1.10 10.93
C GLY A 142 -3.09 2.55 10.63
N GLY A 143 -4.07 3.43 10.41
CA GLY A 143 -3.84 4.84 10.09
C GLY A 143 -3.08 5.57 11.18
N THR A 144 -3.43 5.40 12.45
CA THR A 144 -2.74 6.04 13.58
C THR A 144 -1.33 5.48 13.82
N VAL A 145 -1.01 4.32 13.25
CA VAL A 145 0.30 3.67 13.37
C VAL A 145 1.20 4.05 12.20
N ARG A 146 0.70 3.94 10.95
CA ARG A 146 1.50 4.14 9.74
C ARG A 146 1.69 5.61 9.38
N LEU A 147 0.66 6.43 9.54
CA LEU A 147 0.73 7.83 9.12
C LEU A 147 1.86 8.60 9.83
N PRO A 148 2.00 8.57 11.17
CA PRO A 148 3.09 9.27 11.84
C PRO A 148 4.48 8.71 11.51
N ARG A 149 4.59 7.44 11.13
CA ARG A 149 5.85 6.86 10.68
C ARG A 149 6.28 7.35 9.30
N LEU A 150 5.32 7.74 8.45
CA LEU A 150 5.59 8.25 7.11
C LEU A 150 5.86 9.76 7.07
N ILE A 151 5.06 10.56 7.78
CA ILE A 151 5.10 12.03 7.67
C ILE A 151 5.48 12.75 8.95
N GLY A 152 5.81 12.01 10.00
CA GLY A 152 6.13 12.53 11.32
C GLY A 152 4.88 12.84 12.16
N GLN A 153 5.05 12.86 13.47
CA GLN A 153 3.96 12.94 14.46
C GLN A 153 3.11 14.21 14.31
N SER A 154 3.73 15.37 14.09
CA SER A 154 3.02 16.66 14.04
C SER A 154 2.07 16.75 12.84
N ARG A 155 2.54 16.40 11.63
CA ARG A 155 1.72 16.41 10.41
C ARG A 155 0.62 15.35 10.48
N ALA A 156 0.93 14.17 11.03
CA ALA A 156 -0.07 13.12 11.24
C ALA A 156 -1.17 13.58 12.20
N LEU A 157 -0.83 14.23 13.30
CA LEU A 157 -1.82 14.76 14.25
C LEU A 157 -2.66 15.88 13.64
N ASP A 158 -2.10 16.74 12.79
CA ASP A 158 -2.87 17.74 12.07
C ASP A 158 -3.97 17.05 11.23
N MET A 159 -3.65 16.02 10.47
CA MET A 159 -4.67 15.24 9.71
C MET A 159 -5.66 14.50 10.63
N ILE A 160 -5.16 13.84 11.68
CA ILE A 160 -5.99 12.99 12.56
C ILE A 160 -6.96 13.83 13.38
N LEU A 161 -6.53 14.96 13.93
CA LEU A 161 -7.34 15.77 14.84
C LEU A 161 -8.32 16.66 14.08
N THR A 162 -7.86 17.30 12.99
CA THR A 162 -8.70 18.22 12.20
C THR A 162 -9.59 17.52 11.19
N GLY A 163 -9.14 16.35 10.66
CA GLY A 163 -9.77 15.68 9.55
C GLY A 163 -9.72 16.49 8.25
N ARG A 164 -8.79 17.47 8.15
CA ARG A 164 -8.69 18.30 6.94
C ARG A 164 -8.22 17.51 5.73
N GLU A 165 -8.47 18.06 4.58
CA GLU A 165 -7.93 17.58 3.31
C GLU A 165 -6.45 17.96 3.18
N VAL A 166 -5.66 17.04 2.66
CA VAL A 166 -4.29 17.23 2.21
C VAL A 166 -4.24 16.91 0.72
N GLY A 167 -3.95 17.92 -0.11
CA GLY A 167 -3.86 17.76 -1.55
C GLY A 167 -2.59 17.03 -1.99
N ALA A 168 -2.53 16.63 -3.24
CA ALA A 168 -1.46 15.81 -3.81
C ALA A 168 -0.07 16.43 -3.66
N ARG A 169 0.08 17.74 -3.92
CA ARG A 169 1.35 18.45 -3.78
C ARG A 169 1.83 18.46 -2.32
N GLU A 170 0.97 18.84 -1.39
CA GLU A 170 1.28 18.83 0.04
C GLU A 170 1.66 17.41 0.53
N ALA A 171 0.92 16.40 0.06
CA ALA A 171 1.21 15.00 0.37
C ALA A 171 2.58 14.55 -0.15
N PHE A 172 2.97 14.99 -1.35
CA PHE A 172 4.28 14.73 -1.93
C PHE A 172 5.39 15.44 -1.14
N ASP A 173 5.22 16.71 -0.84
CA ASP A 173 6.20 17.51 -0.08
C ASP A 173 6.39 16.98 1.37
N TRP A 174 5.40 16.29 1.91
CA TRP A 174 5.47 15.65 3.23
C TRP A 174 6.06 14.23 3.20
N GLY A 175 6.25 13.64 2.03
CA GLY A 175 6.66 12.25 1.87
C GLY A 175 5.53 11.23 2.06
N LEU A 176 4.27 11.68 2.08
CA LEU A 176 3.12 10.80 2.06
C LEU A 176 2.98 10.13 0.68
N ALA A 177 3.18 10.86 -0.40
CA ALA A 177 3.26 10.33 -1.75
C ALA A 177 4.72 10.21 -2.20
N ASN A 178 5.08 9.10 -2.87
CA ASN A 178 6.43 8.85 -3.38
C ASN A 178 6.64 9.41 -4.79
N ARG A 179 5.55 9.55 -5.55
CA ARG A 179 5.52 10.11 -6.90
C ARG A 179 4.30 11.01 -7.03
N LEU A 180 4.43 12.08 -7.80
CA LEU A 180 3.36 12.97 -8.18
C LEU A 180 3.32 13.04 -9.71
N VAL A 181 2.15 12.75 -10.28
CA VAL A 181 1.95 12.68 -11.73
C VAL A 181 0.69 13.43 -12.16
N PRO A 182 0.53 13.81 -13.43
CA PRO A 182 -0.70 14.42 -13.93
C PRO A 182 -1.93 13.57 -13.65
N GLU A 183 -3.10 14.19 -13.61
CA GLU A 183 -4.39 13.51 -13.43
C GLU A 183 -4.59 12.42 -14.49
N GLY A 184 -5.09 11.25 -14.06
CA GLY A 184 -5.30 10.07 -14.89
C GLY A 184 -4.04 9.22 -15.14
N GLN A 185 -2.86 9.61 -14.61
CA GLN A 185 -1.60 8.91 -14.88
C GLN A 185 -1.12 8.04 -13.70
N ALA A 186 -1.81 8.01 -12.56
CA ALA A 186 -1.33 7.32 -11.37
C ALA A 186 -1.16 5.81 -11.61
N LEU A 187 -2.09 5.16 -12.32
CA LEU A 187 -1.99 3.72 -12.61
C LEU A 187 -0.88 3.42 -13.61
N ALA A 188 -0.70 4.24 -14.63
CA ALA A 188 0.36 4.06 -15.62
C ALA A 188 1.76 4.16 -14.99
N GLU A 189 1.98 5.18 -14.16
CA GLU A 189 3.25 5.33 -13.43
C GLU A 189 3.46 4.22 -12.39
N ALA A 190 2.40 3.77 -11.70
CA ALA A 190 2.48 2.65 -10.77
C ALA A 190 2.86 1.34 -11.49
N LYS A 191 2.36 1.11 -12.71
CA LYS A 191 2.76 -0.02 -13.56
C LYS A 191 4.23 0.08 -13.96
N ALA A 192 4.69 1.24 -14.42
CA ALA A 192 6.09 1.46 -14.76
C ALA A 192 7.02 1.22 -13.55
N LEU A 193 6.62 1.70 -12.36
CA LEU A 193 7.35 1.45 -11.12
C LEU A 193 7.33 -0.05 -10.74
N ALA A 194 6.21 -0.73 -10.89
CA ALA A 194 6.10 -2.16 -10.64
C ALA A 194 7.00 -2.99 -11.57
N GLU A 195 7.03 -2.66 -12.87
CA GLU A 195 7.91 -3.29 -13.85
C GLU A 195 9.40 -3.09 -13.51
N LEU A 196 9.77 -1.91 -13.00
CA LEU A 196 11.13 -1.67 -12.49
C LEU A 196 11.44 -2.61 -11.31
N LEU A 197 10.53 -2.71 -10.33
CA LEU A 197 10.72 -3.59 -9.17
C LEU A 197 10.80 -5.08 -9.54
N VAL A 198 10.08 -5.50 -10.57
CA VAL A 198 10.11 -6.88 -11.10
C VAL A 198 11.51 -7.25 -11.63
N LYS A 199 12.27 -6.30 -12.19
CA LYS A 199 13.62 -6.54 -12.71
C LYS A 199 14.66 -6.82 -11.63
N PHE A 200 14.46 -6.35 -10.41
CA PHE A 200 15.43 -6.51 -9.34
C PHE A 200 15.47 -7.94 -8.78
N PRO A 201 16.61 -8.37 -8.19
CA PRO A 201 16.71 -9.62 -7.46
C PRO A 201 15.68 -9.67 -6.33
N GLN A 202 14.75 -10.60 -6.42
CA GLN A 202 13.54 -10.59 -5.59
C GLN A 202 13.80 -11.01 -4.15
N THR A 203 14.78 -11.87 -3.89
CA THR A 203 15.15 -12.26 -2.53
C THR A 203 15.74 -11.06 -1.78
N CYS A 204 16.64 -10.33 -2.42
CA CYS A 204 17.25 -9.12 -1.88
C CYS A 204 16.19 -8.04 -1.58
N LEU A 205 15.39 -7.67 -2.58
CA LEU A 205 14.35 -6.65 -2.44
C LEU A 205 13.35 -6.97 -1.30
N ARG A 206 12.90 -8.22 -1.22
CA ARG A 206 11.92 -8.65 -0.20
C ARG A 206 12.53 -8.74 1.19
N SER A 207 13.81 -9.14 1.32
CA SER A 207 14.48 -9.20 2.61
C SER A 207 14.69 -7.81 3.21
N ASP A 208 15.14 -6.84 2.42
CA ASP A 208 15.32 -5.46 2.88
C ASP A 208 13.98 -4.81 3.25
N ARG A 209 12.97 -5.01 2.38
CA ARG A 209 11.61 -4.57 2.69
C ARG A 209 11.12 -5.15 4.02
N ARG A 210 11.30 -6.46 4.25
CA ARG A 210 10.85 -7.13 5.47
C ARG A 210 11.58 -6.61 6.69
N SER A 211 12.90 -6.47 6.63
CA SER A 211 13.72 -5.91 7.71
C SER A 211 13.29 -4.49 8.08
N SER A 212 13.00 -3.66 7.08
CA SER A 212 12.54 -2.28 7.28
C SER A 212 11.21 -2.17 8.03
N TYR A 213 10.33 -3.18 7.94
CA TYR A 213 9.10 -3.23 8.75
C TYR A 213 9.34 -3.80 10.15
N GLU A 214 10.14 -4.81 10.28
CA GLU A 214 10.35 -5.52 11.54
C GLU A 214 11.13 -4.69 12.57
N GLN A 215 12.00 -3.79 12.12
CA GLN A 215 12.83 -2.95 13.00
C GLN A 215 12.02 -2.08 13.97
N TRP A 216 10.76 -1.76 13.66
CA TRP A 216 9.93 -0.91 14.52
C TRP A 216 9.59 -1.51 15.89
N GLY A 217 9.70 -2.80 16.06
CA GLY A 217 9.45 -3.51 17.32
C GLY A 217 10.71 -3.93 18.06
N LEU A 218 11.90 -3.58 17.55
CA LEU A 218 13.19 -4.02 18.06
C LEU A 218 14.02 -2.85 18.60
N ASP A 219 14.91 -3.10 19.56
CA ASP A 219 15.96 -2.15 19.86
C ASP A 219 16.99 -2.09 18.73
N LEU A 220 17.88 -1.08 18.74
CA LEU A 220 18.83 -0.89 17.64
C LEU A 220 19.76 -2.08 17.44
N ALA A 221 20.26 -2.70 18.50
CA ALA A 221 21.17 -3.82 18.41
C ALA A 221 20.47 -5.05 17.82
N GLU A 222 19.26 -5.34 18.29
CA GLU A 222 18.43 -6.41 17.76
C GLU A 222 18.01 -6.16 16.30
N ALA A 223 17.69 -4.90 15.93
CA ALA A 223 17.33 -4.53 14.58
C ALA A 223 18.49 -4.76 13.59
N LEU A 224 19.71 -4.40 13.95
CA LEU A 224 20.91 -4.63 13.11
C LEU A 224 21.19 -6.14 12.93
N VAL A 225 21.02 -6.93 13.98
CA VAL A 225 21.15 -8.41 13.88
C VAL A 225 20.05 -8.99 13.00
N ASN A 226 18.81 -8.50 13.14
CA ASN A 226 17.68 -8.92 12.30
C ASN A 226 17.92 -8.58 10.83
N GLU A 227 18.40 -7.38 10.50
CA GLU A 227 18.78 -6.97 9.15
C GLU A 227 19.77 -7.96 8.53
N GLY A 228 20.88 -8.28 9.22
CA GLY A 228 21.86 -9.24 8.76
C GLY A 228 21.27 -10.64 8.54
N ARG A 229 20.40 -11.10 9.46
CA ARG A 229 19.71 -12.39 9.35
C ARG A 229 18.76 -12.43 8.16
N ARG A 230 18.03 -11.33 7.91
CA ARG A 230 17.13 -11.22 6.75
C ARG A 230 17.89 -11.12 5.43
N GLY A 231 19.04 -10.46 5.40
CA GLY A 231 19.88 -10.32 4.20
C GLY A 231 20.66 -11.58 3.83
N ALA A 232 20.98 -12.46 4.78
CA ALA A 232 21.81 -13.64 4.54
C ALA A 232 21.35 -14.52 3.36
N PRO A 233 20.06 -14.86 3.19
CA PRO A 233 19.61 -15.65 2.04
C PRO A 233 19.87 -14.96 0.69
N ALA A 234 19.77 -13.64 0.61
CA ALA A 234 20.05 -12.88 -0.60
C ALA A 234 21.54 -12.85 -0.93
N LEU A 235 22.40 -12.76 0.09
CA LEU A 235 23.86 -12.86 -0.07
C LEU A 235 24.24 -14.22 -0.66
N GLU A 236 23.63 -15.29 -0.23
CA GLU A 236 23.90 -16.65 -0.71
C GLU A 236 23.34 -16.90 -2.11
N ALA A 237 22.08 -16.50 -2.37
CA ALA A 237 21.37 -16.85 -3.60
C ALA A 237 21.63 -15.91 -4.78
N GLU A 238 21.77 -14.59 -4.56
CA GLU A 238 21.71 -13.58 -5.60
C GLU A 238 22.96 -12.70 -5.73
N SER A 239 23.67 -12.41 -4.61
CA SER A 239 24.73 -11.38 -4.61
C SER A 239 25.90 -11.75 -5.51
N ARG A 240 26.30 -13.03 -5.57
CA ARG A 240 27.41 -13.50 -6.41
C ARG A 240 27.15 -13.26 -7.92
N GLN A 241 25.92 -13.52 -8.35
CA GLN A 241 25.55 -13.30 -9.76
C GLN A 241 25.45 -11.80 -10.07
N GLY A 242 24.90 -11.01 -9.13
CA GLY A 242 24.88 -9.55 -9.21
C GLY A 242 26.27 -8.95 -9.33
N ALA A 243 27.20 -9.37 -8.46
CA ALA A 243 28.59 -8.93 -8.50
C ALA A 243 29.29 -9.32 -9.82
N ALA A 244 29.02 -10.50 -10.37
CA ALA A 244 29.56 -10.93 -11.66
C ALA A 244 29.03 -10.05 -12.83
N ARG A 245 27.74 -9.71 -12.84
CA ARG A 245 27.18 -8.76 -13.83
C ARG A 245 27.83 -7.38 -13.74
N PHE A 246 28.00 -6.84 -12.54
CA PHE A 246 28.69 -5.58 -12.30
C PHE A 246 30.15 -5.62 -12.77
N ALA A 247 30.89 -6.70 -12.46
CA ALA A 247 32.27 -6.89 -12.91
C ALA A 247 32.38 -6.95 -14.44
N ALA A 248 31.34 -7.48 -15.12
CA ALA A 248 31.22 -7.50 -16.57
C ALA A 248 30.80 -6.14 -17.18
N GLY A 249 30.61 -5.10 -16.37
CA GLY A 249 30.34 -3.73 -16.82
C GLY A 249 28.87 -3.34 -16.86
N LYS A 250 27.93 -4.21 -16.44
CA LYS A 250 26.49 -3.94 -16.42
C LYS A 250 26.07 -3.05 -15.24
N GLY A 251 25.03 -2.25 -15.42
CA GLY A 251 24.46 -1.40 -14.36
C GLY A 251 25.36 -0.28 -13.86
N ARG A 252 26.46 0.03 -14.55
CA ARG A 252 27.39 1.10 -14.14
C ARG A 252 26.76 2.49 -14.32
N GLY A 253 27.08 3.39 -13.40
CA GLY A 253 26.59 4.75 -13.46
C GLY A 253 25.12 4.91 -13.12
N GLY A 254 24.49 3.87 -12.50
CA GLY A 254 23.07 3.89 -12.14
C GLY A 254 22.13 3.52 -13.29
N ASP A 255 22.64 2.90 -14.33
CA ASP A 255 21.79 2.35 -15.40
C ASP A 255 21.06 1.09 -14.92
N PHE A 256 19.73 1.17 -14.82
CA PHE A 256 18.84 0.08 -14.48
C PHE A 256 18.21 -0.62 -15.70
N GLY A 257 18.58 -0.22 -16.90
CA GLY A 257 18.06 -0.83 -18.13
C GLY A 257 18.71 -2.17 -18.46
N ASP A 258 19.92 -2.43 -17.95
CA ASP A 258 20.76 -3.59 -18.26
C ASP A 258 21.15 -4.40 -17.00
N ILE A 259 20.16 -4.73 -16.16
CA ILE A 259 20.32 -5.50 -14.91
C ILE A 259 19.56 -6.83 -14.94
#